data_3ddbc7d399c621427f2e7abb7910acd0
#
_entry.id   3ddbc7d399c621427f2e7abb7910acd0
#
_cell.length_a   1.000
_cell.length_b   1.000
_cell.length_c   1.000
_cell.angle_alpha   90.00
_cell.angle_beta   90.00
_cell.angle_gamma   90.00
#
_symmetry.space_group_name_H-M   'P 1'
#
loop_
_entity.id
_entity.type
_entity.pdbx_description
1 polymer ?
#
loop_
_entity_poly.entity_id
_entity_poly.type
_entity_poly.pdbx_seq_one_letter_code
_entity_poly.pdbx_strand_id
1 'polypeptide(L)'
;MELPRDSYMMRIFTEERARGPHHRALFEDIVRKARDDGIAGASVLRGVMGFGSSSTIHNANILDLSSNLPLVIEIVDTEEKLRAFFHSIEDFNDIGLVTMEKVEVLHYG
;
A
#
# COMPACT_ATOMS: atom_id res chain seq x y z
N MET A 1 1.77 -7.44 -20.86
CA MET A 1 1.22 -8.09 -19.66
C MET A 1 -0.30 -8.15 -19.76
N GLU A 2 -0.86 -9.29 -19.43
CA GLU A 2 -2.29 -9.45 -19.36
C GLU A 2 -2.71 -9.54 -17.89
N LEU A 3 -3.80 -8.85 -17.55
CA LEU A 3 -4.37 -8.93 -16.22
C LEU A 3 -5.74 -9.60 -16.33
N PRO A 4 -5.95 -10.75 -15.66
CA PRO A 4 -7.23 -11.46 -15.75
C PRO A 4 -8.39 -10.61 -15.26
N ARG A 5 -9.57 -10.88 -15.79
CA ARG A 5 -10.81 -10.23 -15.35
C ARG A 5 -11.02 -10.44 -13.85
N ASP A 6 -10.84 -11.69 -13.39
CA ASP A 6 -10.95 -12.02 -11.98
C ASP A 6 -9.58 -11.84 -11.33
N SER A 7 -9.37 -10.69 -10.75
CA SER A 7 -8.13 -10.33 -10.10
C SER A 7 -8.40 -9.92 -8.65
N TYR A 8 -7.40 -9.42 -7.96
CA TYR A 8 -7.50 -9.03 -6.57
C TYR A 8 -6.88 -7.67 -6.36
N MET A 9 -7.34 -7.00 -5.33
CA MET A 9 -6.73 -5.76 -4.84
C MET A 9 -6.26 -5.99 -3.42
N MET A 10 -5.01 -5.65 -3.16
CA MET A 10 -4.46 -5.64 -1.82
C MET A 10 -4.33 -4.19 -1.36
N ARG A 11 -4.80 -3.91 -0.14
CA ARG A 11 -4.60 -2.61 0.49
C ARG A 11 -3.63 -2.78 1.65
N ILE A 12 -2.59 -1.95 1.64
CA ILE A 12 -1.59 -1.92 2.69
C ILE A 12 -1.74 -0.58 3.39
N PHE A 13 -2.14 -0.62 4.66
CA PHE A 13 -2.35 0.57 5.46
C PHE A 13 -1.07 0.88 6.22
N THR A 14 -0.61 2.11 6.11
CA THR A 14 0.58 2.59 6.79
C THR A 14 0.44 4.08 7.07
N GLU A 15 1.52 4.76 7.26
CA GLU A 15 1.52 6.20 7.50
C GLU A 15 2.66 6.87 6.75
N GLU A 16 2.54 8.18 6.58
CA GLU A 16 3.42 8.95 5.73
C GLU A 16 4.88 8.89 6.19
N ARG A 17 5.10 8.88 7.50
CA ARG A 17 6.45 8.89 8.09
C ARG A 17 7.07 7.51 8.28
N ALA A 18 6.33 6.44 8.00
CA ALA A 18 6.89 5.10 8.08
C ALA A 18 8.09 4.97 7.15
N ARG A 19 9.14 4.29 7.63
CA ARG A 19 10.39 4.12 6.88
C ARG A 19 10.54 2.69 6.41
N GLY A 20 10.99 2.56 5.17
CA GLY A 20 11.30 1.28 4.58
C GLY A 20 12.74 0.86 4.80
N PRO A 21 13.11 -0.34 4.34
CA PRO A 21 14.45 -0.89 4.56
C PRO A 21 15.56 -0.16 3.81
N HIS A 22 15.23 0.67 2.82
CA HIS A 22 16.23 1.40 2.02
C HIS A 22 16.40 2.86 2.44
N HIS A 23 16.06 3.19 3.70
CA HIS A 23 16.24 4.53 4.28
C HIS A 23 15.41 5.63 3.60
N ARG A 24 14.32 5.26 2.95
CA ARG A 24 13.34 6.18 2.39
C ARG A 24 11.95 5.82 2.91
N ALA A 25 10.95 6.58 2.51
CA ALA A 25 9.58 6.32 2.95
C ALA A 25 9.16 4.89 2.60
N LEU A 26 8.47 4.23 3.53
CA LEU A 26 8.01 2.87 3.33
C LEU A 26 7.13 2.74 2.08
N PHE A 27 6.20 3.70 1.88
CA PHE A 27 5.33 3.63 0.72
C PHE A 27 6.11 3.67 -0.60
N GLU A 28 7.20 4.43 -0.64
CA GLU A 28 8.03 4.50 -1.83
C GLU A 28 8.74 3.18 -2.10
N ASP A 29 9.29 2.56 -1.04
CA ASP A 29 9.94 1.25 -1.17
C ASP A 29 8.96 0.19 -1.67
N ILE A 30 7.73 0.20 -1.15
CA ILE A 30 6.71 -0.77 -1.55
C ILE A 30 6.30 -0.57 -3.01
N VAL A 31 6.06 0.66 -3.42
CA VAL A 31 5.66 0.93 -4.81
C VAL A 31 6.76 0.57 -5.80
N ARG A 32 8.01 0.92 -5.47
CA ARG A 32 9.14 0.57 -6.35
C ARG A 32 9.32 -0.93 -6.45
N LYS A 33 9.19 -1.64 -5.33
CA LYS A 33 9.29 -3.10 -5.33
C LYS A 33 8.15 -3.73 -6.14
N ALA A 34 6.93 -3.23 -5.99
CA ALA A 34 5.80 -3.73 -6.77
C ALA A 34 6.05 -3.58 -8.28
N ARG A 35 6.57 -2.43 -8.70
CA ARG A 35 6.92 -2.22 -10.10
C ARG A 35 8.01 -3.20 -10.55
N ASP A 36 9.06 -3.34 -9.76
CA ASP A 36 10.19 -4.22 -10.10
C ASP A 36 9.79 -5.70 -10.13
N ASP A 37 8.84 -6.09 -9.29
CA ASP A 37 8.33 -7.46 -9.24
C ASP A 37 7.27 -7.75 -10.31
N GLY A 38 6.95 -6.76 -11.15
CA GLY A 38 6.00 -6.94 -12.23
C GLY A 38 4.53 -6.93 -11.83
N ILE A 39 4.18 -6.33 -10.70
CA ILE A 39 2.79 -6.16 -10.28
C ILE A 39 2.08 -5.23 -11.29
N ALA A 40 0.83 -5.55 -11.61
CA ALA A 40 0.10 -4.88 -12.68
C ALA A 40 -0.17 -3.39 -12.40
N GLY A 41 -0.44 -3.02 -11.15
CA GLY A 41 -0.70 -1.63 -10.83
C GLY A 41 -0.55 -1.34 -9.36
N ALA A 42 -0.17 -0.10 -9.04
CA ALA A 42 -0.04 0.37 -7.67
C ALA A 42 -0.37 1.85 -7.60
N SER A 43 -1.06 2.24 -6.54
CA SER A 43 -1.38 3.65 -6.25
C SER A 43 -1.26 3.88 -4.76
N VAL A 44 -0.86 5.09 -4.39
CA VAL A 44 -0.80 5.51 -2.99
C VAL A 44 -1.82 6.60 -2.78
N LEU A 45 -2.69 6.40 -1.79
CA LEU A 45 -3.71 7.37 -1.41
C LEU A 45 -3.38 7.92 -0.04
N ARG A 46 -3.53 9.21 0.13
CA ARG A 46 -3.32 9.86 1.42
C ARG A 46 -4.68 10.08 2.09
N GLY A 47 -4.84 9.55 3.29
CA GLY A 47 -6.04 9.78 4.08
C GLY A 47 -5.97 11.12 4.79
N VAL A 48 -7.12 11.74 5.00
CA VAL A 48 -7.19 13.03 5.72
C VAL A 48 -7.24 12.83 7.23
N MET A 49 -7.60 11.63 7.67
CA MET A 49 -7.72 11.29 9.09
C MET A 49 -7.79 9.78 9.23
N GLY A 50 -7.24 9.24 10.30
CA GLY A 50 -7.35 7.82 10.58
C GLY A 50 -6.53 7.39 11.79
N PHE A 51 -6.70 6.12 12.17
CA PHE A 51 -5.88 5.51 13.19
C PHE A 51 -5.70 4.02 12.90
N GLY A 52 -4.65 3.45 13.45
CA GLY A 52 -4.36 2.03 13.32
C GLY A 52 -4.29 1.34 14.67
N SER A 53 -3.48 0.27 14.77
CA SER A 53 -3.39 -0.54 15.98
C SER A 53 -2.93 0.22 17.22
N SER A 54 -2.20 1.33 17.04
CA SER A 54 -1.77 2.17 18.15
C SER A 54 -2.89 3.05 18.71
N SER A 55 -4.01 3.15 18.00
CA SER A 55 -5.15 4.02 18.32
C SER A 55 -4.81 5.51 18.36
N THR A 56 -3.66 5.90 17.85
CA THR A 56 -3.28 7.31 17.72
C THR A 56 -3.93 7.89 16.47
N ILE A 57 -4.73 8.95 16.64
CA ILE A 57 -5.39 9.59 15.51
C ILE A 57 -4.41 10.50 14.78
N HIS A 58 -4.31 10.29 13.46
CA HIS A 58 -3.55 11.15 12.56
C HIS A 58 -4.55 11.90 11.70
N ASN A 59 -4.39 13.21 11.60
CA ASN A 59 -5.27 14.02 10.76
C ASN A 59 -4.51 15.12 10.04
N ALA A 60 -5.12 15.62 8.97
CA ALA A 60 -4.58 16.74 8.22
C ALA A 60 -4.80 18.02 9.04
N ASN A 61 -3.69 18.72 9.32
CA ASN A 61 -3.73 20.02 9.97
C ASN A 61 -2.90 20.98 9.11
N ILE A 62 -3.57 21.94 8.49
CA ILE A 62 -2.92 22.86 7.57
C ILE A 62 -1.86 23.74 8.24
N LEU A 63 -1.91 23.85 9.57
CA LEU A 63 -0.93 24.61 10.33
C LEU A 63 0.24 23.77 10.82
N ASP A 64 0.17 22.45 10.64
CA ASP A 64 1.20 21.53 11.08
C ASP A 64 1.92 20.93 9.90
N LEU A 65 3.11 21.48 9.60
CA LEU A 65 3.95 21.00 8.50
C LEU A 65 4.60 19.65 8.80
N SER A 66 4.47 19.17 10.04
CA SER A 66 5.02 17.86 10.45
C SER A 66 3.96 16.78 10.53
N SER A 67 2.80 16.99 9.94
CA SER A 67 1.70 16.02 9.98
C SER A 67 2.15 14.65 9.46
N ASN A 68 1.61 13.61 10.08
CA ASN A 68 1.87 12.23 9.72
C ASN A 68 0.53 11.61 9.33
N LEU A 69 0.18 11.68 8.05
CA LEU A 69 -1.12 11.25 7.58
C LEU A 69 -1.15 9.74 7.29
N PRO A 70 -2.32 9.11 7.45
CA PRO A 70 -2.47 7.73 7.04
C PRO A 70 -2.34 7.59 5.53
N LEU A 71 -1.72 6.50 5.11
CA LEU A 71 -1.57 6.17 3.68
C LEU A 71 -2.19 4.81 3.43
N VAL A 72 -2.77 4.66 2.24
CA VAL A 72 -3.25 3.37 1.74
C VAL A 72 -2.55 3.11 0.41
N ILE A 73 -1.83 1.99 0.35
CA ILE A 73 -1.20 1.53 -0.89
C ILE A 73 -2.12 0.48 -1.47
N GLU A 74 -2.64 0.74 -2.67
CA GLU A 74 -3.50 -0.21 -3.39
C GLU A 74 -2.71 -0.83 -4.52
N ILE A 75 -2.63 -2.16 -4.54
CA ILE A 75 -1.97 -2.89 -5.61
C ILE A 75 -2.95 -3.91 -6.18
N VAL A 76 -2.89 -4.10 -7.50
CA VAL A 76 -3.80 -4.99 -8.22
C VAL A 76 -2.99 -5.96 -9.05
N ASP A 77 -3.32 -7.25 -8.93
CA ASP A 77 -2.79 -8.31 -9.76
C ASP A 77 -3.59 -9.60 -9.47
N THR A 78 -3.07 -10.75 -9.88
CA THR A 78 -3.65 -12.03 -9.52
C THR A 78 -3.45 -12.29 -8.03
N GLU A 79 -4.29 -13.14 -7.47
CA GLU A 79 -4.16 -13.53 -6.06
C GLU A 79 -2.77 -14.10 -5.77
N GLU A 80 -2.29 -14.98 -6.63
CA GLU A 80 -1.00 -15.64 -6.45
C GLU A 80 0.14 -14.62 -6.37
N LYS A 81 0.18 -13.67 -7.30
CA LYS A 81 1.23 -12.67 -7.33
C LYS A 81 1.16 -11.72 -6.14
N LEU A 82 -0.04 -11.34 -5.72
CA LEU A 82 -0.19 -10.47 -4.56
C LEU A 82 0.24 -11.16 -3.26
N ARG A 83 -0.10 -12.43 -3.10
CA ARG A 83 0.33 -13.18 -1.91
C ARG A 83 1.85 -13.35 -1.88
N ALA A 84 2.46 -13.65 -3.01
CA ALA A 84 3.92 -13.74 -3.11
C ALA A 84 4.57 -12.39 -2.79
N PHE A 85 3.99 -11.31 -3.30
CA PHE A 85 4.48 -9.96 -3.01
C PHE A 85 4.40 -9.66 -1.50
N PHE A 86 3.28 -9.98 -0.87
CA PHE A 86 3.11 -9.76 0.56
C PHE A 86 4.17 -10.53 1.36
N HIS A 87 4.42 -11.78 1.02
CA HIS A 87 5.46 -12.57 1.70
C HIS A 87 6.83 -11.90 1.63
N SER A 88 7.12 -11.19 0.54
CA SER A 88 8.40 -10.52 0.37
C SER A 88 8.55 -9.25 1.19
N ILE A 89 7.45 -8.71 1.72
CA ILE A 89 7.46 -7.46 2.50
C ILE A 89 6.94 -7.63 3.93
N GLU A 90 6.49 -8.82 4.30
CA GLU A 90 5.78 -9.01 5.57
C GLU A 90 6.64 -8.73 6.81
N ASP A 91 7.95 -8.74 6.66
CA ASP A 91 8.88 -8.42 7.74
C ASP A 91 9.35 -6.96 7.73
N PHE A 92 8.84 -6.15 6.80
CA PHE A 92 9.11 -4.71 6.84
C PHE A 92 8.48 -4.09 8.09
N ASN A 93 9.17 -3.15 8.71
CA ASN A 93 8.63 -2.43 9.86
C ASN A 93 7.52 -1.48 9.43
N ASP A 94 6.60 -1.18 10.34
CA ASP A 94 5.57 -0.15 10.18
C ASP A 94 4.50 -0.46 9.13
N ILE A 95 4.40 -1.72 8.67
CA ILE A 95 3.24 -2.15 7.92
C ILE A 95 2.09 -2.35 8.91
N GLY A 96 0.98 -1.70 8.65
CA GLY A 96 -0.22 -1.84 9.48
C GLY A 96 -1.13 -2.95 8.96
N LEU A 97 -2.43 -2.65 8.88
CA LEU A 97 -3.41 -3.60 8.36
C LEU A 97 -3.14 -3.88 6.89
N VAL A 98 -3.26 -5.14 6.49
CA VAL A 98 -3.20 -5.52 5.08
C VAL A 98 -4.46 -6.33 4.77
N THR A 99 -5.17 -5.92 3.74
CA THR A 99 -6.40 -6.59 3.32
C THR A 99 -6.34 -6.98 1.86
N MET A 100 -7.15 -7.96 1.49
CA MET A 100 -7.28 -8.37 0.09
C MET A 100 -8.75 -8.57 -0.23
N GLU A 101 -9.15 -8.19 -1.46
CA GLU A 101 -10.51 -8.42 -1.94
C GLU A 101 -10.49 -8.72 -3.44
N LYS A 102 -11.52 -9.43 -3.89
CA LYS A 102 -11.69 -9.69 -5.32
C LYS A 102 -12.12 -8.41 -6.02
N VAL A 103 -11.60 -8.21 -7.22
CA VAL A 103 -12.03 -7.12 -8.11
C VAL A 103 -12.30 -7.69 -9.50
N GLU A 104 -13.23 -7.09 -10.20
CA GLU A 104 -13.47 -7.39 -11.60
C GLU A 104 -12.75 -6.34 -12.44
N VAL A 105 -11.79 -6.78 -13.23
CA VAL A 105 -11.05 -5.87 -14.12
C VAL A 105 -11.83 -5.74 -15.43
N LEU A 106 -12.35 -4.56 -15.69
CA LEU A 106 -13.08 -4.29 -16.93
C LEU A 106 -12.15 -3.86 -18.05
N HIS A 107 -11.03 -3.26 -17.71
CA HIS A 107 -10.06 -2.77 -18.68
C HIS A 107 -8.70 -2.57 -17.97
N TYR A 108 -7.65 -2.91 -18.68
CA TYR A 108 -6.29 -2.69 -18.21
C TYR A 108 -5.46 -2.17 -19.39
N GLY A 109 -5.08 -0.92 -19.32
CA GLY A 109 -4.35 -0.32 -20.43
C GLY A 109 -3.33 0.72 -20.03
#